data_46b7f0b8e6aeafe6157cebf51a0d2ca5
#
_entry.id   46b7f0b8e6aeafe6157cebf51a0d2ca5
#
_cell.length_a   1.000
_cell.length_b   1.000
_cell.length_c   1.000
_cell.angle_alpha   90.00
_cell.angle_beta   90.00
_cell.angle_gamma   90.00
#
_symmetry.space_group_name_H-M   'P 1'
#
loop_
_entity.id
_entity.type
_entity.pdbx_description
1 polymer ?
#
loop_
_entity_poly.entity_id
_entity_poly.type
_entity_poly.pdbx_seq_one_letter_code
_entity_poly.pdbx_strand_id
1 'polypeptide(L)'
;TAKQLSDEELVTFLPMESVSTTGTVDYSEKRRLGDVRSGYSSFALDDVVIAKITPCFENGKGACLDSMDTDIGYGTTEFINLRASDRILPRYLYMITMTQPFRKLGEEMMTGSAGQKRVPIEFVKGFAVGIPPIEEQARLLALLNDVTKRIDCQTKSYYESIISLQELRTRLISDVVTGQVDVRGIKVPDDEYINNEITEEEFEETEEN
;
A
#
# COMPACT_ATOMS: atom_id res chain seq x y z
N THR A 1 34.01 -0.67 4.97
CA THR A 1 34.18 -0.02 6.31
C THR A 1 32.88 0.71 6.60
N ALA A 2 32.06 0.15 7.49
CA ALA A 2 30.83 0.81 7.95
C ALA A 2 31.26 2.15 8.58
N LYS A 3 30.77 3.24 8.03
CA LYS A 3 30.95 4.58 8.60
C LYS A 3 30.29 4.54 9.99
N GLN A 4 31.04 4.81 11.03
CA GLN A 4 30.50 4.83 12.38
C GLN A 4 29.67 6.10 12.50
N LEU A 5 28.34 5.96 12.36
CA LEU A 5 27.39 7.07 12.44
C LEU A 5 27.36 7.63 13.87
N SER A 6 27.33 8.95 14.01
CA SER A 6 27.17 9.64 15.29
C SER A 6 25.74 9.50 15.82
N ASP A 7 25.54 9.49 17.13
CA ASP A 7 24.21 9.46 17.76
C ASP A 7 23.37 10.70 17.43
N GLU A 8 24.00 11.81 17.04
CA GLU A 8 23.33 13.03 16.59
C GLU A 8 22.87 13.00 15.12
N GLU A 9 23.31 12.00 14.36
CA GLU A 9 23.00 11.90 12.94
C GLU A 9 21.52 11.55 12.72
N LEU A 10 20.89 12.26 11.78
CA LEU A 10 19.48 12.01 11.44
C LEU A 10 19.37 10.79 10.52
N VAL A 11 18.53 9.85 10.89
CA VAL A 11 18.20 8.66 10.14
C VAL A 11 16.72 8.60 9.82
N THR A 12 16.36 7.93 8.74
CA THR A 12 14.97 7.68 8.39
C THR A 12 14.27 6.91 9.50
N PHE A 13 13.08 7.38 9.87
CA PHE A 13 12.22 6.68 10.84
C PHE A 13 10.89 6.32 10.18
N LEU A 14 10.50 5.05 10.27
CA LEU A 14 9.26 4.54 9.69
C LEU A 14 8.32 4.02 10.80
N PRO A 15 7.37 4.83 11.25
CA PRO A 15 6.21 4.33 11.98
C PRO A 15 5.31 3.49 11.05
N MET A 16 4.31 2.80 11.60
CA MET A 16 3.46 1.90 10.81
C MET A 16 2.67 2.65 9.73
N GLU A 17 2.23 3.85 10.01
CA GLU A 17 1.46 4.72 9.12
C GLU A 17 2.25 5.22 7.90
N SER A 18 3.57 5.28 7.98
CA SER A 18 4.42 5.71 6.86
C SER A 18 4.51 4.70 5.72
N VAL A 19 4.04 3.47 5.92
CA VAL A 19 4.04 2.42 4.90
C VAL A 19 2.62 2.11 4.49
N SER A 20 2.31 2.19 3.19
CA SER A 20 0.99 1.90 2.66
C SER A 20 0.77 0.40 2.36
N THR A 21 -0.45 0.05 1.98
CA THR A 21 -0.82 -1.27 1.47
C THR A 21 -0.43 -1.48 0.00
N THR A 22 -0.08 -0.39 -0.70
CA THR A 22 0.33 -0.40 -2.12
C THR A 22 1.84 -0.38 -2.31
N GLY A 23 2.63 -0.38 -1.22
CA GLY A 23 4.09 -0.36 -1.28
C GLY A 23 4.72 1.02 -1.36
N THR A 24 3.92 2.09 -1.20
CA THR A 24 4.45 3.45 -1.08
C THR A 24 4.92 3.71 0.34
N VAL A 25 5.97 4.52 0.48
CA VAL A 25 6.56 4.86 1.77
C VAL A 25 6.73 6.37 1.88
N ASP A 26 6.30 6.93 3.00
CA ASP A 26 6.62 8.30 3.40
C ASP A 26 7.92 8.29 4.20
N TYR A 27 8.97 8.84 3.61
CA TYR A 27 10.30 8.95 4.22
C TYR A 27 10.54 10.31 4.90
N SER A 28 9.53 11.12 5.10
CA SER A 28 9.65 12.49 5.62
C SER A 28 10.10 12.52 7.09
N GLU A 29 9.74 11.51 7.90
CA GLU A 29 10.09 11.48 9.29
C GLU A 29 11.55 11.07 9.49
N LYS A 30 12.29 11.91 10.24
CA LYS A 30 13.69 11.70 10.61
C LYS A 30 13.83 11.79 12.12
N ARG A 31 14.65 10.92 12.69
CA ARG A 31 14.98 10.94 14.12
C ARG A 31 16.49 10.85 14.32
N ARG A 32 16.98 11.32 15.47
CA ARG A 32 18.39 11.13 15.82
C ARG A 32 18.68 9.66 16.06
N LEU A 33 19.82 9.21 15.59
CA LEU A 33 20.22 7.80 15.71
C LEU A 33 20.24 7.35 17.18
N GLY A 34 20.73 8.21 18.10
CA GLY A 34 20.77 7.93 19.54
C GLY A 34 19.39 7.62 20.13
N ASP A 35 18.33 8.27 19.62
CA ASP A 35 16.96 8.10 20.14
C ASP A 35 16.28 6.82 19.65
N VAL A 36 16.74 6.26 18.54
CA VAL A 36 16.06 5.12 17.87
C VAL A 36 16.89 3.84 17.85
N ARG A 37 18.16 3.90 18.22
CA ARG A 37 19.07 2.73 18.25
C ARG A 37 18.57 1.62 19.18
N SER A 38 17.79 1.97 20.21
CA SER A 38 17.19 1.05 21.16
C SER A 38 15.66 1.13 21.07
N GLY A 39 14.98 -0.01 21.11
CA GLY A 39 13.52 -0.09 21.15
C GLY A 39 12.83 -0.11 19.77
N TYR A 40 13.59 0.02 18.67
CA TYR A 40 13.08 0.01 17.30
C TYR A 40 13.80 -1.03 16.44
N SER A 41 13.18 -1.43 15.35
CA SER A 41 13.80 -2.32 14.35
C SER A 41 14.63 -1.50 13.35
N SER A 42 15.87 -1.92 13.10
CA SER A 42 16.72 -1.30 12.09
C SER A 42 16.52 -1.93 10.73
N PHE A 43 16.67 -1.16 9.68
CA PHE A 43 16.68 -1.60 8.29
C PHE A 43 17.72 -0.81 7.49
N ALA A 44 18.07 -1.30 6.32
CA ALA A 44 18.97 -0.63 5.39
C ALA A 44 18.24 -0.30 4.09
N LEU A 45 18.89 0.51 3.26
CA LEU A 45 18.46 0.70 1.87
C LEU A 45 18.31 -0.66 1.18
N ASP A 46 17.29 -0.80 0.35
CA ASP A 46 16.92 -2.04 -0.35
C ASP A 46 16.40 -3.19 0.54
N ASP A 47 16.24 -3.02 1.85
CA ASP A 47 15.50 -4.00 2.63
C ASP A 47 14.00 -3.96 2.26
N VAL A 48 13.32 -5.07 2.48
CA VAL A 48 11.86 -5.18 2.37
C VAL A 48 11.27 -5.24 3.77
N VAL A 49 10.34 -4.36 4.06
CA VAL A 49 9.58 -4.36 5.31
C VAL A 49 8.17 -4.86 5.07
N ILE A 50 7.67 -5.74 5.94
CA ILE A 50 6.27 -6.17 5.98
C ILE A 50 5.73 -6.02 7.39
N ALA A 51 4.52 -5.53 7.53
CA ALA A 51 3.86 -5.52 8.82
C ALA A 51 3.61 -6.95 9.29
N LYS A 52 3.76 -7.23 10.59
CA LYS A 52 3.48 -8.55 11.15
C LYS A 52 2.17 -8.62 11.94
N ILE A 53 1.57 -7.48 12.26
CA ILE A 53 0.40 -7.38 13.16
C ILE A 53 -0.91 -7.20 12.37
N THR A 54 -2.01 -7.74 12.91
CA THR A 54 -3.40 -7.49 12.48
C THR A 54 -3.79 -6.01 12.62
N PRO A 55 -4.54 -5.40 11.67
CA PRO A 55 -4.93 -5.92 10.35
C PRO A 55 -3.88 -5.62 9.26
N CYS A 56 -2.76 -5.01 9.61
CA CYS A 56 -1.76 -4.50 8.67
C CYS A 56 -1.16 -5.58 7.78
N PHE A 57 -0.88 -6.79 8.33
CA PHE A 57 -0.37 -7.91 7.54
C PHE A 57 -1.42 -8.41 6.54
N GLU A 58 -2.66 -8.58 6.98
CA GLU A 58 -3.79 -9.05 6.19
C GLU A 58 -4.07 -8.11 5.01
N ASN A 59 -3.94 -6.80 5.24
CA ASN A 59 -4.08 -5.76 4.21
C ASN A 59 -2.83 -5.62 3.32
N GLY A 60 -1.77 -6.40 3.56
CA GLY A 60 -0.55 -6.38 2.75
C GLY A 60 0.32 -5.15 2.95
N LYS A 61 0.25 -4.51 4.12
CA LYS A 61 1.08 -3.36 4.43
C LYS A 61 2.56 -3.76 4.46
N GLY A 62 3.34 -3.19 3.55
CA GLY A 62 4.77 -3.48 3.38
C GLY A 62 5.34 -2.73 2.18
N ALA A 63 6.66 -2.69 2.05
CA ALA A 63 7.34 -2.01 0.95
C ALA A 63 8.79 -2.50 0.76
N CYS A 64 9.33 -2.24 -0.44
CA CYS A 64 10.76 -2.26 -0.69
C CYS A 64 11.32 -0.85 -0.42
N LEU A 65 12.36 -0.75 0.41
CA LEU A 65 12.94 0.52 0.86
C LEU A 65 14.03 1.04 -0.10
N ASP A 66 13.72 1.14 -1.38
CA ASP A 66 14.67 1.48 -2.45
C ASP A 66 14.81 2.97 -2.76
N SER A 67 14.07 3.82 -2.08
CA SER A 67 14.07 5.27 -2.29
C SER A 67 14.41 6.05 -1.02
N MET A 68 15.00 5.38 -0.04
CA MET A 68 15.45 5.97 1.22
C MET A 68 16.69 6.86 0.97
N ASP A 69 16.72 8.03 1.59
CA ASP A 69 17.82 8.99 1.48
C ASP A 69 18.96 8.75 2.50
N THR A 70 18.80 7.76 3.37
CA THR A 70 19.81 7.33 4.35
C THR A 70 20.14 5.85 4.12
N ASP A 71 21.40 5.46 4.36
CA ASP A 71 21.83 4.06 4.19
C ASP A 71 21.17 3.12 5.20
N ILE A 72 20.81 3.66 6.37
CA ILE A 72 20.12 2.95 7.43
C ILE A 72 18.93 3.77 7.94
N GLY A 73 17.94 3.06 8.45
CA GLY A 73 16.78 3.64 9.12
C GLY A 73 16.30 2.76 10.26
N TYR A 74 15.33 3.27 10.98
CA TYR A 74 14.68 2.59 12.09
C TYR A 74 13.17 2.72 11.97
N GLY A 75 12.43 1.79 12.54
CA GLY A 75 10.98 1.84 12.51
C GLY A 75 10.36 0.97 13.59
N THR A 76 9.04 0.89 13.56
CA THR A 76 8.30 0.11 14.54
C THR A 76 8.79 -1.35 14.59
N THR A 77 8.78 -1.93 15.78
CA THR A 77 9.08 -3.34 15.98
C THR A 77 8.01 -4.26 15.40
N GLU A 78 6.89 -3.71 14.92
CA GLU A 78 5.83 -4.47 14.27
C GLU A 78 6.10 -4.72 12.77
N PHE A 79 7.27 -4.31 12.26
CA PHE A 79 7.78 -4.75 10.96
C PHE A 79 8.67 -6.00 11.09
N ILE A 80 8.58 -6.86 10.09
CA ILE A 80 9.60 -7.88 9.78
C ILE A 80 10.44 -7.32 8.64
N ASN A 81 11.76 -7.29 8.83
CA ASN A 81 12.70 -6.87 7.81
C ASN A 81 13.24 -8.09 7.08
N LEU A 82 13.17 -8.04 5.75
CA LEU A 82 13.70 -9.07 4.85
C LEU A 82 14.82 -8.44 4.03
N ARG A 83 15.99 -9.06 4.06
CA ARG A 83 17.13 -8.63 3.24
C ARG A 83 17.29 -9.56 2.07
N ALA A 84 17.28 -9.00 0.88
CA ALA A 84 17.54 -9.75 -0.34
C ALA A 84 18.98 -10.27 -0.36
N SER A 85 19.16 -11.49 -0.82
CA SER A 85 20.48 -12.04 -1.15
C SER A 85 20.83 -11.72 -2.61
N ASP A 86 22.04 -12.10 -3.05
CA ASP A 86 22.49 -11.99 -4.43
C ASP A 86 21.65 -12.78 -5.46
N ARG A 87 20.75 -13.65 -4.98
CA ARG A 87 19.90 -14.51 -5.81
C ARG A 87 18.51 -13.92 -6.06
N ILE A 88 18.14 -12.84 -5.38
CA ILE A 88 16.80 -12.27 -5.46
C ILE A 88 16.88 -10.74 -5.43
N LEU A 89 16.16 -10.08 -6.35
CA LEU A 89 16.04 -8.63 -6.36
C LEU A 89 15.12 -8.18 -5.20
N PRO A 90 15.44 -7.09 -4.48
CA PRO A 90 14.62 -6.56 -3.38
C PRO A 90 13.15 -6.36 -3.76
N ARG A 91 12.89 -5.71 -4.90
CA ARG A 91 11.52 -5.52 -5.40
C ARG A 91 10.83 -6.84 -5.74
N TYR A 92 11.58 -7.85 -6.21
CA TYR A 92 11.01 -9.17 -6.48
C TYR A 92 10.64 -9.89 -5.17
N LEU A 93 11.49 -9.77 -4.16
CA LEU A 93 11.21 -10.27 -2.81
C LEU A 93 9.93 -9.61 -2.25
N TYR A 94 9.78 -8.30 -2.40
CA TYR A 94 8.56 -7.61 -2.02
C TYR A 94 7.33 -8.16 -2.77
N MET A 95 7.41 -8.36 -4.10
CA MET A 95 6.29 -8.92 -4.86
C MET A 95 5.88 -10.31 -4.37
N ILE A 96 6.82 -11.16 -3.92
CA ILE A 96 6.48 -12.45 -3.30
C ILE A 96 5.60 -12.23 -2.06
N THR A 97 5.92 -11.26 -1.22
CA THR A 97 5.14 -10.98 0.00
C THR A 97 3.73 -10.45 -0.29
N MET A 98 3.51 -9.90 -1.49
CA MET A 98 2.20 -9.41 -1.95
C MET A 98 1.34 -10.50 -2.57
N THR A 99 1.88 -11.69 -2.82
CA THR A 99 1.10 -12.78 -3.41
C THR A 99 0.02 -13.30 -2.45
N GLN A 100 -1.12 -13.67 -3.03
CA GLN A 100 -2.21 -14.27 -2.25
C GLN A 100 -1.79 -15.51 -1.44
N PRO A 101 -0.99 -16.46 -1.97
CA PRO A 101 -0.53 -17.61 -1.19
C PRO A 101 0.27 -17.20 0.05
N PHE A 102 1.18 -16.23 -0.07
CA PHE A 102 1.96 -15.75 1.07
C PHE A 102 1.05 -15.11 2.14
N ARG A 103 0.16 -14.23 1.72
CA ARG A 103 -0.71 -13.49 2.64
C ARG A 103 -1.73 -14.41 3.33
N LYS A 104 -2.44 -15.26 2.58
CA LYS A 104 -3.45 -16.17 3.16
C LYS A 104 -2.84 -17.19 4.10
N LEU A 105 -1.75 -17.86 3.70
CA LEU A 105 -1.08 -18.80 4.59
C LEU A 105 -0.49 -18.10 5.83
N GLY A 106 0.04 -16.89 5.67
CA GLY A 106 0.52 -16.10 6.80
C GLY A 106 -0.60 -15.73 7.77
N GLU A 107 -1.75 -15.31 7.27
CA GLU A 107 -2.96 -15.02 8.06
C GLU A 107 -3.43 -16.24 8.86
N GLU A 108 -3.49 -17.43 8.23
CA GLU A 108 -3.84 -18.67 8.90
C GLU A 108 -2.86 -19.07 10.02
N MET A 109 -1.58 -18.69 9.86
CA MET A 109 -0.51 -18.98 10.84
C MET A 109 -0.41 -17.93 11.94
N MET A 110 -1.18 -16.83 11.89
CA MET A 110 -1.12 -15.77 12.89
C MET A 110 -1.51 -16.24 14.29
N THR A 111 -0.72 -15.86 15.27
CA THR A 111 -0.93 -16.18 16.69
C THR A 111 -1.10 -14.92 17.53
N GLY A 112 -1.83 -15.02 18.63
CA GLY A 112 -2.09 -13.92 19.56
C GLY A 112 -3.56 -13.81 19.95
N SER A 113 -3.87 -12.81 20.76
CA SER A 113 -5.26 -12.52 21.17
C SER A 113 -6.03 -11.80 20.04
N ALA A 114 -7.35 -11.86 20.09
CA ALA A 114 -8.24 -11.21 19.10
C ALA A 114 -7.87 -9.73 18.91
N GLY A 115 -7.72 -9.31 17.65
CA GLY A 115 -7.36 -7.94 17.28
C GLY A 115 -5.87 -7.58 17.40
N GLN A 116 -5.00 -8.49 17.92
CA GLN A 116 -3.56 -8.27 18.05
C GLN A 116 -2.76 -9.52 17.71
N LYS A 117 -3.17 -10.23 16.67
CA LYS A 117 -2.42 -11.37 16.14
C LYS A 117 -1.17 -10.91 15.40
N ARG A 118 -0.18 -11.79 15.32
CA ARG A 118 1.07 -11.54 14.59
C ARG A 118 1.45 -12.76 13.78
N VAL A 119 1.92 -12.54 12.57
CA VAL A 119 2.49 -13.60 11.75
C VAL A 119 3.84 -14.05 12.37
N PRO A 120 4.06 -15.34 12.54
CA PRO A 120 5.33 -15.85 13.06
C PRO A 120 6.46 -15.64 12.05
N ILE A 121 7.63 -15.23 12.52
CA ILE A 121 8.81 -15.07 11.66
C ILE A 121 9.25 -16.42 11.04
N GLU A 122 8.98 -17.52 11.70
CA GLU A 122 9.26 -18.87 11.22
C GLU A 122 8.46 -19.21 9.96
N PHE A 123 7.20 -18.73 9.86
CA PHE A 123 6.42 -18.81 8.63
C PHE A 123 7.12 -18.08 7.48
N VAL A 124 7.53 -16.83 7.72
CA VAL A 124 8.16 -15.99 6.68
C VAL A 124 9.47 -16.62 6.20
N LYS A 125 10.28 -17.13 7.12
CA LYS A 125 11.55 -17.82 6.81
C LYS A 125 11.35 -19.17 6.10
N GLY A 126 10.27 -19.87 6.42
CA GLY A 126 9.95 -21.18 5.87
C GLY A 126 9.12 -21.15 4.60
N PHE A 127 8.69 -19.98 4.12
CA PHE A 127 7.87 -19.89 2.93
C PHE A 127 8.65 -20.31 1.68
N ALA A 128 8.29 -21.45 1.12
CA ALA A 128 8.95 -22.02 -0.05
C ALA A 128 8.34 -21.50 -1.34
N VAL A 129 9.17 -20.92 -2.21
CA VAL A 129 8.75 -20.39 -3.49
C VAL A 129 9.85 -20.60 -4.56
N GLY A 130 9.46 -20.90 -5.78
CA GLY A 130 10.39 -20.97 -6.90
C GLY A 130 10.90 -19.56 -7.25
N ILE A 131 12.21 -19.39 -7.30
CA ILE A 131 12.85 -18.12 -7.66
C ILE A 131 13.52 -18.27 -9.02
N PRO A 132 13.08 -17.52 -10.06
CA PRO A 132 13.71 -17.53 -11.37
C PRO A 132 15.09 -16.84 -11.34
N PRO A 133 15.93 -16.99 -12.40
CA PRO A 133 17.18 -16.25 -12.52
C PRO A 133 16.97 -14.72 -12.43
N ILE A 134 18.00 -13.99 -11.99
CA ILE A 134 17.95 -12.52 -11.78
C ILE A 134 17.48 -11.76 -13.04
N GLU A 135 17.92 -12.17 -14.21
CA GLU A 135 17.52 -11.54 -15.48
C GLU A 135 16.04 -11.71 -15.78
N GLU A 136 15.46 -12.84 -15.37
CA GLU A 136 14.04 -13.10 -15.52
C GLU A 136 13.24 -12.32 -14.48
N GLN A 137 13.71 -12.24 -13.21
CA GLN A 137 13.12 -11.38 -12.19
C GLN A 137 13.04 -9.93 -12.67
N ALA A 138 14.12 -9.39 -13.25
CA ALA A 138 14.16 -8.03 -13.76
C ALA A 138 13.14 -7.81 -14.89
N ARG A 139 12.99 -8.78 -15.82
CA ARG A 139 11.99 -8.72 -16.90
C ARG A 139 10.56 -8.76 -16.36
N LEU A 140 10.29 -9.63 -15.39
CA LEU A 140 8.97 -9.71 -14.75
C LEU A 140 8.61 -8.43 -14.01
N LEU A 141 9.55 -7.85 -13.26
CA LEU A 141 9.35 -6.57 -12.58
C LEU A 141 9.08 -5.43 -13.57
N ALA A 142 9.81 -5.37 -14.69
CA ALA A 142 9.58 -4.37 -15.72
C ALA A 142 8.18 -4.50 -16.34
N LEU A 143 7.74 -5.72 -16.65
CA LEU A 143 6.40 -6.00 -17.17
C LEU A 143 5.32 -5.61 -16.16
N LEU A 144 5.45 -6.03 -14.89
CA LEU A 144 4.51 -5.70 -13.84
C LEU A 144 4.39 -4.18 -13.65
N ASN A 145 5.53 -3.47 -13.62
CA ASN A 145 5.54 -2.03 -13.48
C ASN A 145 4.84 -1.31 -14.65
N ASP A 146 5.01 -1.79 -15.89
CA ASP A 146 4.32 -1.23 -17.05
C ASP A 146 2.80 -1.46 -16.95
N VAL A 147 2.39 -2.69 -16.63
CA VAL A 147 0.95 -3.01 -16.48
C VAL A 147 0.31 -2.22 -15.34
N THR A 148 0.97 -2.15 -14.18
CA THR A 148 0.46 -1.40 -13.02
C THR A 148 0.31 0.08 -13.35
N LYS A 149 1.32 0.72 -13.95
CA LYS A 149 1.23 2.13 -14.37
C LYS A 149 0.07 2.41 -15.32
N ARG A 150 -0.22 1.47 -16.22
CA ARG A 150 -1.35 1.60 -17.16
C ARG A 150 -2.68 1.52 -16.43
N ILE A 151 -2.81 0.58 -15.47
CA ILE A 151 -4.00 0.46 -14.61
C ILE A 151 -4.18 1.73 -13.78
N ASP A 152 -3.14 2.21 -13.11
CA ASP A 152 -3.19 3.42 -12.28
C ASP A 152 -3.62 4.66 -13.10
N CYS A 153 -3.08 4.79 -14.32
CA CYS A 153 -3.47 5.88 -15.22
C CYS A 153 -4.95 5.81 -15.61
N GLN A 154 -5.46 4.61 -15.91
CA GLN A 154 -6.87 4.41 -16.24
C GLN A 154 -7.76 4.68 -15.02
N THR A 155 -7.40 4.16 -13.86
CA THR A 155 -8.11 4.36 -12.60
C THR A 155 -8.23 5.86 -12.29
N LYS A 156 -7.12 6.61 -12.38
CA LYS A 156 -7.13 8.06 -12.21
C LYS A 156 -8.09 8.76 -13.19
N SER A 157 -8.08 8.38 -14.46
CA SER A 157 -8.97 8.94 -15.46
C SER A 157 -10.45 8.66 -15.15
N TYR A 158 -10.77 7.48 -14.63
CA TYR A 158 -12.13 7.16 -14.19
C TYR A 158 -12.55 8.00 -12.98
N TYR A 159 -11.70 8.18 -11.98
CA TYR A 159 -11.99 9.05 -10.83
C TYR A 159 -12.26 10.50 -11.27
N GLU A 160 -11.43 11.05 -12.16
CA GLU A 160 -11.66 12.41 -12.72
C GLU A 160 -13.00 12.51 -13.45
N SER A 161 -13.39 11.46 -14.18
CA SER A 161 -14.68 11.39 -14.86
C SER A 161 -15.85 11.33 -13.88
N ILE A 162 -15.73 10.55 -12.81
CA ILE A 162 -16.76 10.46 -11.76
C ILE A 162 -16.97 11.83 -11.11
N ILE A 163 -15.89 12.50 -10.71
CA ILE A 163 -15.97 13.86 -10.13
C ILE A 163 -16.71 14.82 -11.08
N SER A 164 -16.32 14.83 -12.35
CA SER A 164 -16.95 15.69 -13.36
C SER A 164 -18.43 15.40 -13.54
N LEU A 165 -18.83 14.12 -13.49
CA LEU A 165 -20.25 13.72 -13.58
C LEU A 165 -21.04 14.13 -12.32
N GLN A 166 -20.45 14.04 -11.15
CA GLN A 166 -21.07 14.50 -9.90
C GLN A 166 -21.29 16.02 -9.91
N GLU A 167 -20.29 16.78 -10.38
CA GLU A 167 -20.41 18.23 -10.55
C GLU A 167 -21.52 18.59 -11.56
N LEU A 168 -21.57 17.88 -12.69
CA LEU A 168 -22.61 18.07 -13.71
C LEU A 168 -24.00 17.75 -13.14
N ARG A 169 -24.15 16.65 -12.40
CA ARG A 169 -25.41 16.28 -11.72
C ARG A 169 -25.87 17.39 -10.79
N THR A 170 -24.97 17.90 -9.93
CA THR A 170 -25.29 18.96 -8.99
C THR A 170 -25.71 20.25 -9.69
N ARG A 171 -24.99 20.61 -10.76
CA ARG A 171 -25.32 21.78 -11.57
C ARG A 171 -26.68 21.64 -12.25
N LEU A 172 -26.95 20.49 -12.88
CA LEU A 172 -28.24 20.26 -13.55
C LEU A 172 -29.41 20.33 -12.55
N ILE A 173 -29.26 19.77 -11.34
CA ILE A 173 -30.28 19.88 -10.29
C ILE A 173 -30.54 21.36 -9.95
N SER A 174 -29.48 22.13 -9.76
CA SER A 174 -29.58 23.56 -9.47
C SER A 174 -30.27 24.31 -10.59
N ASP A 175 -29.89 24.07 -11.86
CA ASP A 175 -30.41 24.76 -13.04
C ASP A 175 -31.92 24.45 -13.24
N VAL A 176 -32.34 23.21 -12.98
CA VAL A 176 -33.73 22.79 -13.01
C VAL A 176 -34.53 23.45 -11.90
N VAL A 177 -34.06 23.37 -10.64
CA VAL A 177 -34.76 23.91 -9.47
C VAL A 177 -34.90 25.43 -9.52
N THR A 178 -33.90 26.11 -10.07
CA THR A 178 -33.93 27.58 -10.24
C THR A 178 -34.64 28.04 -11.51
N GLY A 179 -35.14 27.10 -12.32
CA GLY A 179 -35.88 27.42 -13.56
C GLY A 179 -34.99 27.88 -14.72
N GLN A 180 -33.69 27.69 -14.64
CA GLN A 180 -32.76 27.98 -15.76
C GLN A 180 -32.89 26.98 -16.90
N VAL A 181 -33.32 25.74 -16.55
CA VAL A 181 -33.62 24.69 -17.55
C VAL A 181 -35.11 24.35 -17.45
N ASP A 182 -35.82 24.45 -18.59
CA ASP A 182 -37.22 24.09 -18.66
C ASP A 182 -37.40 22.58 -18.90
N VAL A 183 -37.89 21.88 -17.88
CA VAL A 183 -38.12 20.44 -17.92
C VAL A 183 -39.55 20.01 -18.09
N ARG A 184 -40.50 20.98 -18.33
CA ARG A 184 -41.94 20.69 -18.43
C ARG A 184 -42.31 19.77 -19.60
N GLY A 185 -41.45 19.67 -20.59
CA GLY A 185 -41.65 18.78 -21.74
C GLY A 185 -40.97 17.39 -21.60
N ILE A 186 -40.25 17.14 -20.51
CA ILE A 186 -39.51 15.88 -20.30
C ILE A 186 -40.45 14.86 -19.68
N LYS A 187 -40.62 13.72 -20.36
CA LYS A 187 -41.34 12.59 -19.78
C LYS A 187 -40.38 11.90 -18.81
N VAL A 188 -40.78 11.81 -17.54
CA VAL A 188 -40.07 11.00 -16.53
C VAL A 188 -40.34 9.54 -16.83
N PRO A 189 -39.31 8.67 -16.97
CA PRO A 189 -39.51 7.24 -17.09
C PRO A 189 -40.22 6.69 -15.84
N ASP A 190 -41.08 5.66 -16.02
CA ASP A 190 -41.72 4.98 -14.91
C ASP A 190 -40.63 4.36 -13.99
N ASP A 191 -40.91 4.33 -12.68
CA ASP A 191 -39.99 4.13 -11.55
C ASP A 191 -39.10 2.86 -11.50
N GLU A 192 -39.05 2.04 -12.55
CA GLU A 192 -38.24 0.82 -12.58
C GLU A 192 -36.69 1.04 -12.61
N TYR A 193 -36.22 2.29 -12.82
CA TYR A 193 -34.77 2.58 -12.99
C TYR A 193 -34.15 3.39 -11.83
N ILE A 194 -34.94 3.71 -10.77
CA ILE A 194 -34.45 4.62 -9.71
C ILE A 194 -33.75 3.87 -8.54
N ASN A 195 -33.77 2.53 -8.51
CA ASN A 195 -33.27 1.75 -7.37
C ASN A 195 -31.80 1.30 -7.47
N ASN A 196 -31.00 1.94 -8.30
CA ASN A 196 -29.52 1.71 -8.29
C ASN A 196 -28.79 2.97 -7.82
N GLU A 197 -29.20 3.55 -6.72
CA GLU A 197 -28.34 4.48 -5.98
C GLU A 197 -27.24 3.65 -5.33
N ILE A 198 -26.03 3.76 -5.86
CA ILE A 198 -24.82 3.44 -5.12
C ILE A 198 -24.86 4.34 -3.89
N THR A 199 -25.06 3.76 -2.73
CA THR A 199 -25.14 4.52 -1.47
C THR A 199 -23.78 5.15 -1.20
N GLU A 200 -23.75 6.35 -0.60
CA GLU A 200 -22.52 7.05 -0.24
C GLU A 200 -21.58 6.16 0.60
N GLU A 201 -22.13 5.20 1.34
CA GLU A 201 -21.41 4.20 2.14
C GLU A 201 -20.53 3.25 1.28
N GLU A 202 -20.96 2.89 0.05
CA GLU A 202 -20.14 2.08 -0.85
C GLU A 202 -18.96 2.87 -1.46
N PHE A 203 -18.99 4.20 -1.43
CA PHE A 203 -17.94 5.08 -1.91
C PHE A 203 -16.85 5.31 -0.87
N GLU A 204 -17.22 5.44 0.42
CA GLU A 204 -16.27 5.65 1.52
C GLU A 204 -15.43 4.39 1.80
N GLU A 205 -15.99 3.18 1.63
CA GLU A 205 -15.24 1.92 1.77
C GLU A 205 -14.13 1.74 0.70
N THR A 206 -14.20 2.45 -0.43
CA THR A 206 -13.16 2.39 -1.48
C THR A 206 -12.01 3.37 -1.27
N GLU A 207 -12.19 4.42 -0.44
CA GLU A 207 -11.14 5.38 -0.11
C GLU A 207 -10.28 4.96 1.10
N GLU A 208 -10.76 4.03 1.95
CA GLU A 208 -10.02 3.51 3.12
C GLU A 208 -9.24 2.20 2.86
N ASN A 209 -9.27 1.64 1.65
CA ASN A 209 -8.54 0.42 1.29
C ASN A 209 -7.32 0.74 0.37
#